data_7dfb5133846190c30bceaab25e7bd123
#
_entry.id   7dfb5133846190c30bceaab25e7bd123
#
_cell.length_a   1.000
_cell.length_b   1.000
_cell.length_c   1.000
_cell.angle_alpha   90.00
_cell.angle_beta   90.00
_cell.angle_gamma   90.00
#
_symmetry.space_group_name_H-M   'P 1'
#
loop_
_entity.id
_entity.type
_entity.pdbx_description
1 polymer ?
#
loop_
_entity_poly.entity_id
_entity_poly.type
_entity_poly.pdbx_seq_one_letter_code
_entity_poly.pdbx_strand_id
1 'polypeptide(L)'
;KSKIVVQSLTQNTTLPDHTYKNANNLAIFEKFDLWREKYNLQKPNENRDELIEEGKLILEDRRQALKELIEMDPKKAWELSVSEWDQKSFPEELKPFFESFLNTRGDLSVMIGYGPRPDKSMASLEYRLFNTDKTSYQVFTFGKGKEINTTNNTPFRGLVLDNLAAMHENRMVILKGEELKHELSL
;
A
#
# COMPACT_ATOMS: atom_id res chain seq x y z
N LYS A 1 11.88 -34.41 -10.69
CA LYS A 1 11.96 -33.43 -11.80
C LYS A 1 10.66 -32.64 -11.84
N SER A 2 10.63 -31.52 -11.18
CA SER A 2 9.47 -30.60 -11.19
C SER A 2 9.57 -29.74 -12.46
N LYS A 3 8.55 -29.79 -13.30
CA LYS A 3 8.39 -28.89 -14.44
C LYS A 3 7.88 -27.55 -13.93
N ILE A 4 8.70 -26.50 -14.03
CA ILE A 4 8.26 -25.12 -13.86
C ILE A 4 7.48 -24.76 -15.14
N VAL A 5 6.18 -24.56 -15.00
CA VAL A 5 5.34 -23.99 -16.06
C VAL A 5 5.48 -22.47 -15.98
N VAL A 6 6.29 -21.90 -16.86
CA VAL A 6 6.34 -20.46 -17.07
C VAL A 6 5.12 -20.10 -17.93
N GLN A 7 4.06 -19.61 -17.31
CA GLN A 7 3.01 -18.92 -18.06
C GLN A 7 3.54 -17.57 -18.53
N SER A 8 3.59 -17.36 -19.83
CA SER A 8 3.98 -16.10 -20.45
C SER A 8 2.91 -15.04 -20.15
N LEU A 9 3.22 -14.15 -19.21
CA LEU A 9 2.49 -12.91 -19.00
C LEU A 9 2.90 -11.90 -20.08
N THR A 10 2.30 -12.00 -21.27
CA THR A 10 2.27 -10.90 -22.23
C THR A 10 1.22 -9.89 -21.77
N GLN A 11 1.56 -9.07 -20.81
CA GLN A 11 0.85 -7.81 -20.61
C GLN A 11 1.63 -6.70 -21.31
N ASN A 12 0.94 -6.02 -22.23
CA ASN A 12 1.42 -4.79 -22.85
C ASN A 12 1.59 -3.72 -21.76
N THR A 13 2.73 -3.68 -21.11
CA THR A 13 3.11 -2.63 -20.19
C THR A 13 3.67 -1.47 -20.98
N THR A 14 2.79 -0.64 -21.55
CA THR A 14 3.13 0.75 -21.78
C THR A 14 3.33 1.37 -20.41
N LEU A 15 4.56 1.87 -20.13
CA LEU A 15 4.84 2.67 -18.94
C LEU A 15 3.82 3.82 -18.90
N PRO A 16 3.03 3.97 -17.83
CA PRO A 16 2.09 5.05 -17.73
C PRO A 16 2.86 6.39 -17.69
N ASP A 17 2.32 7.36 -18.40
CA ASP A 17 2.81 8.75 -18.37
C ASP A 17 2.50 9.34 -16.98
N HIS A 18 3.50 9.38 -16.13
CA HIS A 18 3.36 9.62 -14.68
C HIS A 18 3.05 11.08 -14.28
N THR A 19 2.98 12.00 -15.24
CA THR A 19 2.98 13.45 -14.93
C THR A 19 1.60 14.05 -14.64
N TYR A 20 0.50 13.42 -15.04
CA TYR A 20 -0.82 14.06 -14.98
C TYR A 20 -1.82 13.51 -13.94
N LYS A 21 -1.54 12.40 -13.29
CA LYS A 21 -2.49 11.78 -12.34
C LYS A 21 -2.34 12.24 -10.87
N ASN A 22 -1.20 12.82 -10.50
CA ASN A 22 -0.85 13.03 -9.08
C ASN A 22 -1.73 14.03 -8.33
N ALA A 23 -2.19 15.11 -8.96
CA ALA A 23 -2.98 16.13 -8.24
C ALA A 23 -4.39 15.67 -7.89
N ASN A 24 -5.05 14.92 -8.79
CA ASN A 24 -6.40 14.40 -8.54
C ASN A 24 -6.41 13.26 -7.52
N ASN A 25 -5.33 12.46 -7.46
CA ASN A 25 -5.25 11.35 -6.53
C ASN A 25 -5.09 11.80 -5.07
N LEU A 26 -4.44 12.93 -4.81
CA LEU A 26 -4.30 13.46 -3.44
C LEU A 26 -5.60 14.05 -2.90
N ALA A 27 -6.42 14.66 -3.74
CA ALA A 27 -7.70 15.24 -3.33
C ALA A 27 -8.67 14.21 -2.72
N ILE A 28 -8.58 12.94 -3.08
CA ILE A 28 -9.43 11.89 -2.50
C ILE A 28 -9.08 11.62 -1.02
N PHE A 29 -7.83 11.75 -0.63
CA PHE A 29 -7.42 11.60 0.77
C PHE A 29 -7.93 12.75 1.63
N GLU A 30 -7.90 13.99 1.11
CA GLU A 30 -8.50 15.15 1.78
C GLU A 30 -10.02 14.98 1.90
N LYS A 31 -10.69 14.51 0.83
CA LYS A 31 -12.12 14.21 0.87
C LYS A 31 -12.46 13.16 1.92
N PHE A 32 -11.63 12.12 2.05
CA PHE A 32 -11.77 11.10 3.09
C PHE A 32 -11.62 11.69 4.49
N ASP A 33 -10.61 12.55 4.71
CA ASP A 33 -10.40 13.19 6.02
C ASP A 33 -11.59 14.07 6.43
N LEU A 34 -12.14 14.87 5.51
CA LEU A 34 -13.33 15.68 5.76
C LEU A 34 -14.56 14.81 6.07
N TRP A 35 -14.74 13.72 5.34
CA TRP A 35 -15.81 12.77 5.60
C TRP A 35 -15.63 12.11 6.99
N ARG A 36 -14.40 11.70 7.33
CA ARG A 36 -14.07 11.11 8.64
C ARG A 36 -14.37 12.05 9.80
N GLU A 37 -14.04 13.32 9.67
CA GLU A 37 -14.39 14.35 10.66
C GLU A 37 -15.91 14.46 10.82
N LYS A 38 -16.66 14.55 9.73
CA LYS A 38 -18.13 14.59 9.75
C LYS A 38 -18.71 13.35 10.42
N TYR A 39 -18.18 12.15 10.09
CA TYR A 39 -18.61 10.89 10.67
C TYR A 39 -18.36 10.84 12.19
N ASN A 40 -17.21 11.32 12.66
CA ASN A 40 -16.86 11.32 14.08
C ASN A 40 -17.67 12.35 14.90
N LEU A 41 -18.10 13.44 14.30
CA LEU A 41 -18.92 14.45 14.96
C LEU A 41 -20.38 14.01 15.13
N GLN A 42 -20.87 13.08 14.34
CA GLN A 42 -22.24 12.60 14.43
C GLN A 42 -22.41 11.68 15.64
N LYS A 43 -23.49 11.92 16.40
CA LYS A 43 -23.78 11.15 17.61
C LYS A 43 -24.14 9.70 17.28
N PRO A 44 -23.81 8.74 18.17
CA PRO A 44 -24.10 7.31 17.94
C PRO A 44 -25.59 6.98 17.73
N ASN A 45 -26.50 7.82 18.25
CA ASN A 45 -27.95 7.62 18.17
C ASN A 45 -28.60 8.24 16.93
N GLU A 46 -27.83 8.93 16.10
CA GLU A 46 -28.31 9.49 14.84
C GLU A 46 -28.18 8.46 13.72
N ASN A 47 -29.09 8.53 12.74
CA ASN A 47 -28.99 7.65 11.57
C ASN A 47 -27.70 7.97 10.79
N ARG A 48 -26.78 6.98 10.73
CA ARG A 48 -25.50 7.09 10.04
C ARG A 48 -25.48 6.39 8.68
N ASP A 49 -26.58 5.79 8.27
CA ASP A 49 -26.62 4.94 7.08
C ASP A 49 -26.21 5.71 5.81
N GLU A 50 -26.67 6.95 5.66
CA GLU A 50 -26.28 7.81 4.54
C GLU A 50 -24.78 8.14 4.54
N LEU A 51 -24.21 8.38 5.73
CA LEU A 51 -22.76 8.62 5.87
C LEU A 51 -21.94 7.36 5.60
N ILE A 52 -22.44 6.19 5.97
CA ILE A 52 -21.77 4.92 5.69
C ILE A 52 -21.77 4.67 4.17
N GLU A 53 -22.89 4.90 3.48
CA GLU A 53 -22.94 4.76 2.02
C GLU A 53 -22.05 5.80 1.30
N GLU A 54 -22.03 7.06 1.75
CA GLU A 54 -21.09 8.06 1.27
C GLU A 54 -19.62 7.61 1.50
N GLY A 55 -19.36 7.05 2.68
CA GLY A 55 -18.04 6.54 3.07
C GLY A 55 -17.54 5.38 2.21
N LYS A 56 -18.42 4.45 1.82
CA LYS A 56 -18.07 3.35 0.91
C LYS A 56 -17.54 3.86 -0.41
N LEU A 57 -18.25 4.81 -1.04
CA LEU A 57 -17.83 5.38 -2.32
C LEU A 57 -16.48 6.12 -2.20
N ILE A 58 -16.29 6.90 -1.14
CA ILE A 58 -15.04 7.61 -0.88
C ILE A 58 -13.90 6.63 -0.65
N LEU A 59 -14.12 5.56 0.10
CA LEU A 59 -13.12 4.55 0.40
C LEU A 59 -12.75 3.70 -0.82
N GLU A 60 -13.69 3.41 -1.73
CA GLU A 60 -13.41 2.75 -3.00
C GLU A 60 -12.45 3.59 -3.85
N ASP A 61 -12.75 4.88 -4.02
CA ASP A 61 -11.89 5.81 -4.77
C ASP A 61 -10.51 5.95 -4.09
N ARG A 62 -10.50 6.10 -2.74
CA ARG A 62 -9.27 6.17 -1.95
C ARG A 62 -8.43 4.90 -2.09
N ARG A 63 -9.07 3.74 -2.07
CA ARG A 63 -8.40 2.44 -2.24
C ARG A 63 -7.67 2.37 -3.59
N GLN A 64 -8.31 2.84 -4.66
CA GLN A 64 -7.69 2.87 -5.98
C GLN A 64 -6.51 3.85 -6.03
N ALA A 65 -6.69 5.05 -5.47
CA ALA A 65 -5.62 6.05 -5.37
C ALA A 65 -4.43 5.56 -4.52
N LEU A 66 -4.70 4.82 -3.45
CA LEU A 66 -3.66 4.25 -2.58
C LEU A 66 -2.85 3.16 -3.31
N LYS A 67 -3.48 2.32 -4.15
CA LYS A 67 -2.76 1.36 -5.00
C LYS A 67 -1.78 2.06 -5.94
N GLU A 68 -2.23 3.10 -6.61
CA GLU A 68 -1.36 3.90 -7.49
C GLU A 68 -0.21 4.55 -6.71
N LEU A 69 -0.48 5.04 -5.49
CA LEU A 69 0.58 5.59 -4.64
C LEU A 69 1.57 4.53 -4.16
N ILE A 70 1.13 3.31 -3.83
CA ILE A 70 2.04 2.22 -3.46
C ILE A 70 3.07 1.98 -4.57
N GLU A 71 2.64 2.04 -5.83
CA GLU A 71 3.53 1.83 -6.98
C GLU A 71 4.44 3.02 -7.26
N MET A 72 3.93 4.24 -7.13
CA MET A 72 4.63 5.47 -7.56
C MET A 72 5.44 6.13 -6.45
N ASP A 73 4.86 6.21 -5.25
CA ASP A 73 5.44 6.81 -4.05
C ASP A 73 5.02 6.02 -2.80
N PRO A 74 5.66 4.86 -2.55
CA PRO A 74 5.29 3.98 -1.43
C PRO A 74 5.48 4.65 -0.07
N LYS A 75 6.36 5.65 0.04
CA LYS A 75 6.50 6.47 1.25
C LYS A 75 5.25 7.30 1.49
N LYS A 76 4.76 7.97 0.44
CA LYS A 76 3.54 8.78 0.53
C LYS A 76 2.31 7.92 0.80
N ALA A 77 2.23 6.72 0.21
CA ALA A 77 1.21 5.74 0.51
C ALA A 77 1.20 5.38 2.01
N TRP A 78 2.38 5.15 2.59
CA TRP A 78 2.52 4.90 4.03
C TRP A 78 2.06 6.09 4.87
N GLU A 79 2.46 7.32 4.52
CA GLU A 79 2.07 8.54 5.24
C GLU A 79 0.55 8.82 5.22
N LEU A 80 -0.13 8.43 4.13
CA LEU A 80 -1.57 8.64 3.94
C LEU A 80 -2.42 7.42 4.34
N SER A 81 -1.79 6.37 4.86
CA SER A 81 -2.52 5.20 5.35
C SER A 81 -3.28 5.49 6.64
N VAL A 82 -4.40 4.80 6.83
CA VAL A 82 -5.19 4.86 8.05
C VAL A 82 -4.67 3.80 9.01
N SER A 83 -4.24 4.20 10.21
CA SER A 83 -3.70 3.27 11.19
C SER A 83 -4.70 2.17 11.56
N GLU A 84 -4.22 0.98 11.95
CA GLU A 84 -5.11 -0.11 12.41
C GLU A 84 -5.98 0.31 13.60
N TRP A 85 -5.48 1.22 14.42
CA TRP A 85 -6.23 1.77 15.54
C TRP A 85 -7.41 2.61 15.05
N ASP A 86 -7.17 3.53 14.13
CA ASP A 86 -8.22 4.39 13.58
C ASP A 86 -9.26 3.56 12.82
N GLN A 87 -8.82 2.51 12.09
CA GLN A 87 -9.72 1.59 11.38
C GLN A 87 -10.71 0.88 12.32
N LYS A 88 -10.33 0.62 13.58
CA LYS A 88 -11.22 0.00 14.57
C LYS A 88 -12.42 0.87 14.95
N SER A 89 -12.33 2.19 14.73
CA SER A 89 -13.43 3.13 15.02
C SER A 89 -14.55 3.11 13.98
N PHE A 90 -14.29 2.52 12.80
CA PHE A 90 -15.24 2.44 11.71
C PHE A 90 -16.11 1.17 11.80
N PRO A 91 -17.34 1.21 11.25
CA PRO A 91 -18.22 0.06 11.19
C PRO A 91 -17.66 -1.07 10.32
N GLU A 92 -18.09 -2.30 10.59
CA GLU A 92 -17.59 -3.50 9.92
C GLU A 92 -17.75 -3.44 8.40
N GLU A 93 -18.81 -2.77 7.91
CA GLU A 93 -19.09 -2.63 6.48
C GLU A 93 -18.03 -1.82 5.73
N LEU A 94 -17.27 -0.96 6.42
CA LEU A 94 -16.21 -0.14 5.84
C LEU A 94 -14.82 -0.78 5.92
N LYS A 95 -14.63 -1.74 6.83
CA LYS A 95 -13.33 -2.36 7.06
C LYS A 95 -12.70 -3.03 5.82
N PRO A 96 -13.46 -3.68 4.92
CA PRO A 96 -12.88 -4.31 3.73
C PRO A 96 -12.24 -3.34 2.73
N PHE A 97 -12.55 -2.05 2.84
CA PHE A 97 -12.00 -1.02 1.95
C PHE A 97 -10.64 -0.49 2.40
N PHE A 98 -10.26 -0.72 3.66
CA PHE A 98 -8.99 -0.26 4.18
C PHE A 98 -7.83 -1.17 3.78
N GLU A 99 -6.65 -0.59 3.81
CA GLU A 99 -5.38 -1.29 3.77
C GLU A 99 -5.13 -2.08 5.05
N SER A 100 -4.23 -3.06 4.96
CA SER A 100 -3.77 -3.83 6.12
C SER A 100 -2.28 -3.57 6.37
N PHE A 101 -1.84 -3.80 7.60
CA PHE A 101 -0.43 -3.74 7.95
C PHE A 101 0.09 -5.15 8.18
N LEU A 102 1.20 -5.47 7.53
CA LEU A 102 1.82 -6.77 7.63
C LEU A 102 3.14 -6.65 8.38
N ASN A 103 3.27 -7.43 9.45
CA ASN A 103 4.52 -7.60 10.19
C ASN A 103 4.83 -9.09 10.28
N THR A 104 5.72 -9.58 9.42
CA THR A 104 6.00 -11.01 9.28
C THR A 104 7.41 -11.25 8.74
N ARG A 105 7.75 -12.52 8.52
CA ARG A 105 8.95 -12.94 7.80
C ARG A 105 8.57 -13.70 6.54
N GLY A 106 9.42 -13.59 5.52
CA GLY A 106 9.24 -14.27 4.24
C GLY A 106 10.46 -14.11 3.35
N ASP A 107 10.34 -14.57 2.12
CA ASP A 107 11.42 -14.53 1.14
C ASP A 107 11.21 -13.35 0.18
N LEU A 108 12.21 -12.48 0.11
CA LEU A 108 12.23 -11.36 -0.82
C LEU A 108 13.03 -11.76 -2.07
N SER A 109 12.37 -11.77 -3.20
CA SER A 109 12.98 -11.98 -4.51
C SER A 109 13.08 -10.66 -5.26
N VAL A 110 14.27 -10.31 -5.73
CA VAL A 110 14.51 -9.12 -6.56
C VAL A 110 14.92 -9.57 -7.95
N MET A 111 14.17 -9.11 -8.95
CA MET A 111 14.42 -9.39 -10.35
C MET A 111 14.68 -8.08 -11.08
N ILE A 112 15.73 -8.05 -11.91
CA ILE A 112 16.06 -6.90 -12.73
C ILE A 112 15.89 -7.31 -14.18
N GLY A 113 14.95 -6.64 -14.86
CA GLY A 113 14.76 -6.79 -16.31
C GLY A 113 15.29 -5.57 -17.04
N TYR A 114 15.68 -5.75 -18.29
CA TYR A 114 16.05 -4.66 -19.19
C TYR A 114 15.08 -4.64 -20.35
N GLY A 115 14.51 -3.47 -20.62
CA GLY A 115 13.57 -3.29 -21.71
C GLY A 115 13.70 -1.93 -22.40
N PRO A 116 13.31 -1.84 -23.69
CA PRO A 116 13.33 -0.58 -24.39
C PRO A 116 12.22 0.35 -23.88
N ARG A 117 12.56 1.63 -23.71
CA ARG A 117 11.60 2.71 -23.52
C ARG A 117 10.97 3.14 -24.84
N PRO A 118 9.88 3.95 -24.82
CA PRO A 118 9.29 4.52 -26.03
C PRO A 118 10.29 5.36 -26.88
N ASP A 119 11.27 5.99 -26.22
CA ASP A 119 12.36 6.74 -26.85
C ASP A 119 13.52 5.85 -27.38
N LYS A 120 13.34 4.51 -27.34
CA LYS A 120 14.33 3.48 -27.70
C LYS A 120 15.55 3.40 -26.77
N SER A 121 15.62 4.17 -25.71
CA SER A 121 16.62 3.96 -24.66
C SER A 121 16.32 2.67 -23.87
N MET A 122 17.34 2.09 -23.25
CA MET A 122 17.16 0.90 -22.39
C MET A 122 16.87 1.38 -20.96
N ALA A 123 15.83 0.77 -20.34
CA ALA A 123 15.56 0.97 -18.93
C ALA A 123 15.76 -0.33 -18.18
N SER A 124 16.29 -0.24 -16.96
CA SER A 124 16.17 -1.32 -15.99
C SER A 124 14.81 -1.24 -15.31
N LEU A 125 14.12 -2.37 -15.28
CA LEU A 125 12.89 -2.55 -14.52
C LEU A 125 13.22 -3.43 -13.33
N GLU A 126 13.03 -2.90 -12.14
CA GLU A 126 13.16 -3.68 -10.92
C GLU A 126 11.78 -4.19 -10.51
N TYR A 127 11.70 -5.48 -10.27
CA TYR A 127 10.50 -6.14 -9.81
C TYR A 127 10.83 -6.90 -8.52
N ARG A 128 10.09 -6.64 -7.47
CA ARG A 128 10.29 -7.27 -6.16
C ARG A 128 9.05 -8.04 -5.77
N LEU A 129 9.25 -9.27 -5.31
CA LEU A 129 8.22 -10.12 -4.74
C LEU A 129 8.58 -10.48 -3.30
N PHE A 130 7.65 -10.32 -2.40
CA PHE A 130 7.75 -10.84 -1.05
C PHE A 130 6.78 -12.01 -0.90
N ASN A 131 7.33 -13.18 -0.60
CA ASN A 131 6.59 -14.42 -0.48
C ASN A 131 6.51 -14.83 0.99
N THR A 132 5.30 -15.03 1.46
CA THR A 132 5.00 -15.72 2.72
C THR A 132 4.53 -17.14 2.42
N ASP A 133 4.31 -17.96 3.45
CA ASP A 133 3.74 -19.30 3.28
C ASP A 133 2.35 -19.29 2.63
N LYS A 134 1.64 -18.16 2.66
CA LYS A 134 0.25 -18.05 2.23
C LYS A 134 0.04 -17.15 1.01
N THR A 135 0.84 -16.13 0.86
CA THR A 135 0.57 -15.05 -0.10
C THR A 135 1.86 -14.47 -0.65
N SER A 136 1.81 -14.02 -1.90
CA SER A 136 2.88 -13.27 -2.55
C SER A 136 2.42 -11.84 -2.80
N TYR A 137 3.29 -10.89 -2.51
CA TYR A 137 3.06 -9.45 -2.69
C TYR A 137 4.09 -8.87 -3.65
N GLN A 138 3.64 -8.05 -4.59
CA GLN A 138 4.53 -7.17 -5.33
C GLN A 138 4.93 -6.01 -4.42
N VAL A 139 6.23 -5.79 -4.23
CA VAL A 139 6.75 -4.87 -3.22
C VAL A 139 7.39 -3.64 -3.85
N PHE A 140 7.01 -2.49 -3.32
CA PHE A 140 7.60 -1.19 -3.59
C PHE A 140 8.26 -0.69 -2.31
N THR A 141 9.57 -0.45 -2.37
CA THR A 141 10.38 -0.12 -1.20
C THR A 141 10.62 1.37 -1.06
N PHE A 142 10.72 1.86 0.17
CA PHE A 142 11.09 3.24 0.49
C PHE A 142 12.00 3.31 1.72
N GLY A 143 12.81 4.36 1.80
CA GLY A 143 13.76 4.57 2.90
C GLY A 143 15.18 4.80 2.41
N LYS A 144 16.17 4.61 3.31
CA LYS A 144 17.59 4.71 2.99
C LYS A 144 18.12 3.32 2.62
N GLY A 145 18.62 3.15 1.42
CA GLY A 145 19.22 1.89 0.97
C GLY A 145 18.23 1.07 0.12
N LYS A 146 17.89 1.59 -1.03
CA LYS A 146 16.98 0.96 -1.99
C LYS A 146 17.45 -0.38 -2.56
N GLU A 147 18.67 -0.79 -2.25
CA GLU A 147 19.27 -2.03 -2.74
C GLU A 147 18.90 -3.18 -1.82
N ILE A 148 17.68 -3.67 -1.98
CA ILE A 148 17.32 -4.92 -1.32
C ILE A 148 17.62 -6.04 -2.30
N ASN A 149 18.63 -6.83 -1.96
CA ASN A 149 18.95 -8.05 -2.69
C ASN A 149 17.95 -9.16 -2.37
N THR A 150 17.87 -10.16 -3.24
CA THR A 150 17.15 -11.40 -2.94
C THR A 150 17.65 -11.98 -1.63
N THR A 151 16.73 -12.16 -0.67
CA THR A 151 17.04 -12.65 0.68
C THR A 151 15.95 -13.56 1.19
N ASN A 152 16.34 -14.63 1.90
CA ASN A 152 15.41 -15.53 2.54
C ASN A 152 15.13 -15.11 3.99
N ASN A 153 13.95 -15.44 4.49
CA ASN A 153 13.52 -15.18 5.86
C ASN A 153 13.72 -13.71 6.28
N THR A 154 13.46 -12.80 5.36
CA THR A 154 13.55 -11.36 5.59
C THR A 154 12.40 -10.89 6.46
N PRO A 155 12.64 -10.09 7.51
CA PRO A 155 11.57 -9.42 8.23
C PRO A 155 10.93 -8.38 7.30
N PHE A 156 9.60 -8.40 7.25
CA PHE A 156 8.79 -7.47 6.49
C PHE A 156 7.93 -6.65 7.44
N ARG A 157 7.98 -5.34 7.31
CA ARG A 157 7.01 -4.43 7.90
C ARG A 157 6.52 -3.52 6.79
N GLY A 158 5.23 -3.57 6.50
CA GLY A 158 4.69 -2.84 5.36
C GLY A 158 3.19 -2.68 5.39
N LEU A 159 2.75 -1.74 4.57
CA LEU A 159 1.38 -1.54 4.19
C LEU A 159 1.06 -2.49 3.05
N VAL A 160 -0.06 -3.21 3.14
CA VAL A 160 -0.52 -4.10 2.06
C VAL A 160 -1.93 -3.75 1.63
N LEU A 161 -2.14 -3.82 0.33
CA LEU A 161 -3.44 -3.62 -0.30
C LEU A 161 -3.58 -4.59 -1.47
N ASP A 162 -4.46 -5.58 -1.33
CA ASP A 162 -4.54 -6.76 -2.21
C ASP A 162 -3.19 -7.48 -2.32
N ASN A 163 -2.59 -7.51 -3.51
CA ASN A 163 -1.28 -8.11 -3.79
C ASN A 163 -0.14 -7.09 -3.87
N LEU A 164 -0.41 -5.82 -3.57
CA LEU A 164 0.60 -4.76 -3.56
C LEU A 164 1.06 -4.48 -2.13
N ALA A 165 2.32 -4.12 -1.98
CA ALA A 165 2.87 -3.75 -0.68
C ALA A 165 3.85 -2.58 -0.76
N ALA A 166 3.71 -1.62 0.15
CA ALA A 166 4.74 -0.62 0.43
C ALA A 166 5.58 -1.09 1.62
N MET A 167 6.85 -1.38 1.37
CA MET A 167 7.77 -1.92 2.37
C MET A 167 8.75 -0.85 2.83
N HIS A 168 8.83 -0.64 4.15
CA HIS A 168 9.87 0.19 4.74
C HIS A 168 11.18 -0.60 4.86
N GLU A 169 12.27 -0.06 4.33
CA GLU A 169 13.58 -0.72 4.35
C GLU A 169 14.23 -0.76 5.73
N ASN A 170 13.92 0.21 6.59
CA ASN A 170 14.43 0.20 7.97
C ASN A 170 13.65 -0.81 8.81
N ARG A 171 14.33 -1.84 9.25
CA ARG A 171 13.79 -2.91 10.10
C ARG A 171 13.47 -2.44 11.52
N MET A 172 14.02 -1.31 11.95
CA MET A 172 13.71 -0.66 13.22
C MET A 172 13.14 0.73 12.95
N VAL A 173 11.90 0.94 13.36
CA VAL A 173 11.29 2.26 13.38
C VAL A 173 11.49 2.83 14.78
N ILE A 174 12.18 3.96 14.87
CA ILE A 174 12.21 4.73 16.11
C ILE A 174 10.88 5.45 16.20
N LEU A 175 10.02 4.96 17.09
CA LEU A 175 8.74 5.59 17.39
C LEU A 175 9.00 6.93 18.08
N LYS A 176 8.32 7.98 17.65
CA LYS A 176 8.44 9.32 18.21
C LYS A 176 7.11 9.73 18.85
N GLY A 177 7.17 10.17 20.13
CA GLY A 177 6.07 10.84 20.80
C GLY A 177 4.77 10.05 20.87
N GLU A 178 3.78 10.43 20.08
CA GLU A 178 2.43 9.83 20.12
C GLU A 178 2.38 8.38 19.62
N GLU A 179 3.22 8.01 18.66
CA GLU A 179 3.33 6.63 18.17
C GLU A 179 3.81 5.68 19.28
N LEU A 180 4.72 6.17 20.15
CA LEU A 180 5.21 5.38 21.28
C LEU A 180 4.10 5.13 22.32
N LYS A 181 3.23 6.12 22.55
CA LYS A 181 2.10 5.96 23.47
C LYS A 181 1.09 4.93 22.97
N HIS A 182 0.88 4.83 21.67
CA HIS A 182 -0.01 3.86 21.07
C HIS A 182 0.51 2.41 21.19
N GLU A 183 1.79 2.17 20.96
CA GLU A 183 2.35 0.82 21.06
C GLU A 183 2.55 0.35 22.52
N LEU A 184 2.68 1.27 23.47
CA LEU A 184 2.82 0.93 24.90
C LEU A 184 1.45 0.75 25.62
N SER A 185 0.34 1.08 24.96
CA SER A 185 -1.01 0.89 25.51
C SER A 185 -1.67 -0.43 25.12
N LEU A 186 -0.94 -1.32 24.48
CA LEU A 186 -1.29 -2.71 24.20
C LEU A 186 -0.66 -3.65 25.24
#